data_a52fae59fee78e26f021eb980c734525
#
_entry.id   a52fae59fee78e26f021eb980c734525
#
_cell.length_a   1.000
_cell.length_b   1.000
_cell.length_c   1.000
_cell.angle_alpha   90.00
_cell.angle_beta   90.00
_cell.angle_gamma   90.00
#
_symmetry.space_group_name_H-M   'P 1'
#
loop_
_entity.id
_entity.type
_entity.pdbx_description
1 polymer ?
#
loop_
_entity_poly.entity_id
_entity_poly.type
_entity_poly.pdbx_seq_one_letter_code
_entity_poly.pdbx_strand_id
1 'polypeptide(L)'
;MLIIGERIKMLRESHNLSQAALAKRLGVTRSSVNAWEMGLSIPTAQYIVELSQLFHVSTDYLLGLNNTQAIYIDRLSQEEKQILYSLIHYFQDKQ
;
A
#
# COMPACT_ATOMS: atom_id res chain seq x y z
N MET A 1 -0.55 -8.43 17.69
CA MET A 1 -0.54 -7.01 17.29
C MET A 1 -0.92 -6.86 15.84
N LEU A 2 -1.78 -5.89 15.54
CA LEU A 2 -2.30 -5.74 14.19
C LEU A 2 -1.39 -4.84 13.37
N ILE A 3 -0.50 -5.44 12.60
CA ILE A 3 0.42 -4.71 11.73
C ILE A 3 -0.32 -3.99 10.60
N ILE A 4 -1.48 -4.52 10.19
CA ILE A 4 -2.21 -3.98 9.04
C ILE A 4 -2.55 -2.49 9.19
N GLY A 5 -2.96 -2.06 10.38
CA GLY A 5 -3.28 -0.65 10.61
C GLY A 5 -2.08 0.26 10.41
N GLU A 6 -0.94 -0.14 10.93
CA GLU A 6 0.30 0.62 10.77
C GLU A 6 0.72 0.70 9.30
N ARG A 7 0.57 -0.39 8.56
CA ARG A 7 0.94 -0.42 7.15
C ARG A 7 -0.01 0.40 6.28
N ILE A 8 -1.30 0.37 6.58
CA ILE A 8 -2.27 1.23 5.90
C ILE A 8 -1.88 2.71 6.09
N LYS A 9 -1.58 3.10 7.32
CA LYS A 9 -1.21 4.48 7.61
C LYS A 9 0.08 4.88 6.88
N MET A 10 1.10 4.03 6.96
CA MET A 10 2.38 4.28 6.32
C MET A 10 2.23 4.43 4.80
N LEU A 11 1.50 3.52 4.16
CA LEU A 11 1.27 3.56 2.72
C LEU A 11 0.45 4.77 2.31
N ARG A 12 -0.59 5.07 3.10
CA ARG A 12 -1.42 6.25 2.84
C ARG A 12 -0.58 7.53 2.88
N GLU A 13 0.23 7.68 3.91
CA GLU A 13 1.08 8.86 4.06
C GLU A 13 2.14 8.95 2.97
N SER A 14 2.71 7.81 2.58
CA SER A 14 3.70 7.78 1.51
C SER A 14 3.11 8.15 0.14
N HIS A 15 1.79 7.99 -0.02
CA HIS A 15 1.08 8.38 -1.23
C HIS A 15 0.45 9.77 -1.10
N ASN A 16 0.76 10.48 -0.04
CA ASN A 16 0.26 11.84 0.22
C ASN A 16 -1.27 11.91 0.27
N LEU A 17 -1.89 10.88 0.82
CA LEU A 17 -3.35 10.82 0.96
C LEU A 17 -3.75 11.10 2.41
N SER A 18 -4.79 11.92 2.58
CA SER A 18 -5.45 12.05 3.88
C SER A 18 -6.32 10.83 4.15
N GLN A 19 -6.74 10.64 5.41
CA GLN A 19 -7.72 9.58 5.72
C GLN A 19 -9.00 9.76 4.92
N ALA A 20 -9.47 11.00 4.78
CA ALA A 20 -10.67 11.29 4.00
C ALA A 20 -10.50 10.96 2.52
N ALA A 21 -9.33 11.24 1.96
CA ALA A 21 -9.06 10.94 0.55
C ALA A 21 -9.00 9.43 0.31
N LEU A 22 -8.36 8.68 1.19
CA LEU A 22 -8.34 7.22 1.09
C LEU A 22 -9.75 6.64 1.23
N ALA A 23 -10.52 7.13 2.20
CA ALA A 23 -11.90 6.69 2.42
C ALA A 23 -12.74 6.89 1.16
N LYS A 24 -12.58 8.06 0.51
CA LYS A 24 -13.31 8.36 -0.71
C LYS A 24 -12.97 7.37 -1.83
N ARG A 25 -11.69 7.04 -1.97
CA ARG A 25 -11.25 6.09 -3.01
C ARG A 25 -11.81 4.68 -2.80
N LEU A 26 -11.97 4.28 -1.54
CA LEU A 26 -12.48 2.95 -1.21
C LEU A 26 -14.00 2.90 -1.08
N GLY A 27 -14.67 4.06 -1.06
CA GLY A 27 -16.11 4.11 -0.85
C GLY A 27 -16.51 3.81 0.59
N VAL A 28 -15.67 4.15 1.56
CA VAL A 28 -15.96 3.97 2.98
C VAL A 28 -15.92 5.33 3.69
N THR A 29 -16.22 5.34 4.97
CA THR A 29 -16.16 6.57 5.76
C THR A 29 -14.74 6.82 6.25
N ARG A 30 -14.41 8.09 6.52
CA ARG A 30 -13.13 8.44 7.14
C ARG A 30 -12.98 7.74 8.49
N SER A 31 -14.08 7.59 9.24
CA SER A 31 -14.06 6.89 10.53
C SER A 31 -13.62 5.45 10.39
N SER A 32 -14.02 4.77 9.30
CA SER A 32 -13.59 3.41 9.04
C SER A 32 -12.07 3.33 8.83
N VAL A 33 -11.53 4.24 8.01
CA VAL A 33 -10.08 4.29 7.78
C VAL A 33 -9.34 4.54 9.09
N ASN A 34 -9.81 5.50 9.88
CA ASN A 34 -9.21 5.80 11.17
C ASN A 34 -9.25 4.58 12.11
N ALA A 35 -10.38 3.88 12.15
CA ALA A 35 -10.50 2.68 12.99
C ALA A 35 -9.50 1.61 12.58
N TRP A 36 -9.30 1.40 11.28
CA TRP A 36 -8.29 0.46 10.79
C TRP A 36 -6.88 0.86 11.24
N GLU A 37 -6.54 2.14 11.08
CA GLU A 37 -5.20 2.64 11.42
C GLU A 37 -4.93 2.58 12.92
N MET A 38 -5.97 2.79 13.72
CA MET A 38 -5.86 2.74 15.19
C MET A 38 -5.93 1.32 15.75
N GLY A 39 -6.18 0.33 14.91
CA GLY A 39 -6.31 -1.06 15.36
C GLY A 39 -7.63 -1.37 16.06
N LEU A 40 -8.63 -0.49 15.91
CA LEU A 40 -9.95 -0.69 16.52
C LEU A 40 -10.81 -1.65 15.70
N SER A 41 -10.56 -1.77 14.41
CA SER A 41 -11.23 -2.72 13.56
C SER A 41 -10.27 -3.16 12.46
N ILE A 42 -10.63 -4.22 11.74
CA ILE A 42 -9.85 -4.79 10.65
C ILE A 42 -10.64 -4.66 9.36
N PRO A 43 -10.03 -4.22 8.25
CA PRO A 43 -10.73 -4.21 6.97
C PRO A 43 -11.19 -5.61 6.60
N THR A 44 -12.33 -5.70 5.94
CA THR A 44 -12.78 -6.97 5.38
C THR A 44 -11.85 -7.41 4.25
N ALA A 45 -11.96 -8.68 3.84
CA ALA A 45 -11.13 -9.21 2.76
C ALA A 45 -11.24 -8.37 1.49
N GLN A 46 -12.44 -7.89 1.17
CA GLN A 46 -12.66 -7.03 0.01
C GLN A 46 -11.77 -5.78 0.06
N TYR A 47 -11.74 -5.08 1.20
CA TYR A 47 -10.96 -3.86 1.33
C TYR A 47 -9.47 -4.14 1.43
N ILE A 48 -9.07 -5.29 1.97
CA ILE A 48 -7.67 -5.71 1.95
C ILE A 48 -7.18 -5.84 0.51
N VAL A 49 -7.97 -6.47 -0.35
CA VAL A 49 -7.63 -6.61 -1.77
C VAL A 49 -7.60 -5.25 -2.46
N GLU A 50 -8.59 -4.39 -2.20
CA GLU A 50 -8.62 -3.05 -2.81
C GLU A 50 -7.43 -2.20 -2.36
N LEU A 51 -7.06 -2.28 -1.09
CA LEU A 51 -5.89 -1.56 -0.57
C LEU A 51 -4.60 -2.07 -1.23
N SER A 52 -4.46 -3.38 -1.39
CA SER A 52 -3.29 -3.96 -2.04
C SER A 52 -3.16 -3.46 -3.48
N GLN A 53 -4.27 -3.39 -4.20
CA GLN A 53 -4.29 -2.90 -5.57
C GLN A 53 -4.00 -1.40 -5.65
N LEU A 54 -4.58 -0.64 -4.74
CA LEU A 54 -4.39 0.82 -4.72
C LEU A 54 -2.93 1.18 -4.44
N PHE A 55 -2.30 0.50 -3.50
CA PHE A 55 -0.93 0.79 -3.07
C PHE A 55 0.13 -0.04 -3.79
N HIS A 56 -0.28 -0.95 -4.68
CA HIS A 56 0.63 -1.81 -5.44
C HIS A 56 1.53 -2.66 -4.54
N VAL A 57 0.96 -3.19 -3.47
CA VAL A 57 1.64 -4.11 -2.55
C VAL A 57 0.83 -5.40 -2.45
N SER A 58 1.45 -6.46 -1.93
CA SER A 58 0.75 -7.73 -1.75
C SER A 58 -0.19 -7.66 -0.54
N THR A 59 -1.22 -8.51 -0.55
CA THR A 59 -2.08 -8.68 0.61
C THR A 59 -1.29 -9.25 1.78
N ASP A 60 -0.32 -10.12 1.51
CA ASP A 60 0.55 -10.70 2.54
C ASP A 60 1.34 -9.61 3.27
N TYR A 61 1.85 -8.63 2.52
CA TYR A 61 2.55 -7.52 3.13
C TYR A 61 1.62 -6.72 4.04
N LEU A 62 0.41 -6.40 3.56
CA LEU A 62 -0.58 -5.66 4.36
C LEU A 62 -0.93 -6.40 5.65
N LEU A 63 -1.07 -7.73 5.56
CA LEU A 63 -1.45 -8.56 6.70
C LEU A 63 -0.30 -8.85 7.65
N GLY A 64 0.92 -8.45 7.30
CA GLY A 64 2.08 -8.70 8.15
C GLY A 64 2.66 -10.10 8.01
N LEU A 65 2.26 -10.85 6.98
CA LEU A 65 2.75 -12.20 6.74
C LEU A 65 4.08 -12.19 5.99
N ASN A 66 4.44 -11.06 5.40
CA ASN A 66 5.66 -10.90 4.62
C ASN A 66 6.23 -9.51 4.91
N ASN A 67 7.51 -9.45 5.31
CA ASN A 67 8.20 -8.20 5.59
C ASN A 67 8.81 -7.58 4.33
N THR A 68 8.88 -8.34 3.24
CA THR A 68 9.39 -7.84 1.97
C THR A 68 8.29 -7.10 1.23
N GLN A 69 8.49 -5.82 0.99
CA GLN A 69 7.54 -5.03 0.21
C GLN A 69 7.80 -5.27 -1.27
N ALA A 70 6.84 -5.89 -1.94
CA ALA A 70 6.89 -6.11 -3.38
C ALA A 70 5.96 -5.11 -4.06
N ILE A 71 6.43 -4.50 -5.14
CA ILE A 71 5.64 -3.56 -5.93
C ILE A 71 5.33 -4.21 -7.27
N TYR A 72 4.05 -4.29 -7.63
CA TYR A 72 3.63 -4.87 -8.91
C TYR A 72 3.78 -3.83 -10.01
N ILE A 73 4.51 -4.17 -11.06
CA ILE A 73 4.83 -3.26 -12.15
C ILE A 73 4.13 -3.62 -13.46
N ASP A 74 3.23 -4.60 -13.45
CA ASP A 74 2.59 -5.11 -14.66
C ASP A 74 1.71 -4.06 -15.36
N ARG A 75 1.24 -3.04 -14.63
CA ARG A 75 0.42 -1.96 -15.19
C ARG A 75 1.23 -0.77 -15.68
N LEU A 76 2.53 -0.79 -15.49
CA LEU A 76 3.40 0.28 -15.96
C LEU A 76 3.63 0.15 -17.47
N SER A 77 3.80 1.29 -18.14
CA SER A 77 4.22 1.29 -19.55
C SER A 77 5.66 0.79 -19.67
N GLN A 78 6.08 0.46 -20.88
CA GLN A 78 7.46 0.04 -21.12
C GLN A 78 8.45 1.14 -20.76
N GLU A 79 8.10 2.39 -21.07
CA GLU A 79 8.94 3.54 -20.71
C GLU A 79 9.08 3.67 -19.20
N GLU A 80 7.96 3.55 -18.47
CA GLU A 80 7.97 3.62 -17.02
C GLU A 80 8.79 2.48 -16.40
N LYS A 81 8.66 1.26 -16.96
CA LYS A 81 9.45 0.11 -16.50
C LYS A 81 10.96 0.35 -16.71
N GLN A 82 11.34 0.93 -17.83
CA GLN A 82 12.74 1.22 -18.09
C GLN A 82 13.31 2.23 -17.10
N ILE A 83 12.54 3.26 -16.75
CA ILE A 83 12.95 4.23 -15.74
C ILE A 83 13.14 3.53 -14.40
N LEU A 84 12.20 2.68 -14.01
CA LEU A 84 12.27 1.94 -12.76
C LEU A 84 13.50 1.01 -12.73
N TYR A 85 13.74 0.26 -13.81
CA TYR A 85 14.90 -0.63 -13.89
C TYR A 85 16.22 0.15 -13.82
N SER A 86 16.28 1.32 -14.46
CA SER A 86 17.46 2.19 -14.38
C SER A 86 17.75 2.62 -12.95
N LEU A 87 16.73 2.98 -12.20
CA LEU A 87 16.88 3.34 -10.78
C LEU A 87 17.35 2.16 -9.95
N ILE A 88 16.78 0.98 -10.17
CA ILE A 88 17.20 -0.23 -9.45
C ILE A 88 18.66 -0.53 -9.72
N HIS A 89 19.08 -0.48 -10.97
CA HIS A 89 20.49 -0.70 -11.33
C HIS A 89 21.42 0.33 -10.67
N TYR A 90 21.00 1.58 -10.67
CA TYR A 90 21.77 2.65 -10.03
C TYR A 90 21.98 2.35 -8.54
N PHE A 91 20.93 1.94 -7.84
CA PHE A 91 21.03 1.63 -6.41
C PHE A 91 21.86 0.38 -6.15
N GLN A 92 21.77 -0.63 -7.02
CA GLN A 92 22.55 -1.87 -6.87
C GLN A 92 24.04 -1.61 -7.08
N ASP A 93 24.40 -0.76 -8.05
CA ASP A 93 25.80 -0.45 -8.34
C ASP A 93 26.49 0.31 -7.22
N LYS A 94 25.74 0.92 -6.32
CA LYS A 94 26.28 1.66 -5.19
C LYS A 94 26.55 0.79 -3.95
N GLN A 95 26.15 -0.46 -4.00
CA GLN A 95 26.37 -1.38 -2.87
C GLN A 95 27.73 -2.10 -2.97
#